data_5a1bf33c1912826c314500e5d5612d19
#
_entry.id   5a1bf33c1912826c314500e5d5612d19
#
_cell.length_a   1.000
_cell.length_b   1.000
_cell.length_c   1.000
_cell.angle_alpha   90.00
_cell.angle_beta   90.00
_cell.angle_gamma   90.00
#
_symmetry.space_group_name_H-M   'P 1'
#
loop_
_entity.id
_entity.type
_entity.pdbx_description
1 polymer ?
#
loop_
_entity_poly.entity_id
_entity_poly.type
_entity_poly.pdbx_seq_one_letter_code
_entity_poly.pdbx_strand_id
1 'polypeptide(L)'
;MHGDDNIRGVRWRHGPHIWTLSLLIGLGLGALLAGFVPQRLNESGEPVIPLWLVAPFVAILLSIALMPFVSERIWHRHFPDFSFFFGGITTGYYLRAFGGPSHGMTFGQYNVVHALVEYYSFVALVCGLFVVSGGILITIRGRGRPALNTALLAFGAVLANFVGTTGASMLLLRPYMRLNEGRLRPLHVVLFIMIVSNCGGALTPVGDPPLYLGFLKGVPFLYSLSHFWPQWALVVGLLLGVYFVVDTWYEKRHAAEVPTADPETLRPHRFGVSIEGGTGLVCLALMIAGVFIDPLLKKYAKIEGIPAGATFQLLVAAAAFFLADRRLHEANQFSFFPVKEVGLLFFGIFLTMIPALGFLSANGSALGVNNPTAYYFATGALSAFLDNAPTYLNFLQIAVAPEAVNAASIEALLSQEAGRAKLAAISTAAVFFGAATYIGNGPNFMVRTIAQTSGIRMPSFFGYLFLAIIILVPILILNWFIFIR
;
A
#
# COMPACT_ATOMS: atom_id res chain seq x y z
N MET A 1 6.68 3.91 -38.01
CA MET A 1 7.22 5.09 -37.30
C MET A 1 6.06 6.03 -37.06
N HIS A 2 5.33 5.84 -35.95
CA HIS A 2 4.40 6.81 -35.32
C HIS A 2 3.64 6.08 -34.21
N GLY A 3 4.29 5.90 -33.06
CA GLY A 3 3.66 5.18 -31.94
C GLY A 3 4.40 5.29 -30.60
N ASP A 4 5.54 5.99 -30.55
CA ASP A 4 6.44 5.90 -29.39
C ASP A 4 6.41 7.12 -28.43
N ASP A 5 5.55 8.12 -28.68
CA ASP A 5 5.58 9.38 -27.91
C ASP A 5 4.58 9.47 -26.74
N ASN A 6 3.74 8.44 -26.50
CA ASN A 6 2.62 8.57 -25.56
C ASN A 6 2.91 8.12 -24.12
N ILE A 7 4.07 7.50 -23.81
CA ILE A 7 4.38 7.00 -22.46
C ILE A 7 5.59 7.72 -21.83
N ARG A 8 6.51 8.27 -22.62
CA ARG A 8 7.66 9.05 -22.11
C ARG A 8 7.36 10.51 -21.79
N GLY A 9 6.15 10.98 -22.02
CA GLY A 9 5.82 12.40 -22.02
C GLY A 9 4.55 12.83 -21.35
N VAL A 10 4.17 12.28 -20.19
CA VAL A 10 3.34 13.08 -19.29
C VAL A 10 4.24 14.20 -18.75
N ARG A 11 4.59 15.14 -19.62
CA ARG A 11 5.10 16.45 -19.19
C ARG A 11 3.99 17.04 -18.33
N TRP A 12 4.23 17.15 -17.05
CA TRP A 12 3.43 17.93 -16.12
C TRP A 12 3.38 19.37 -16.64
N ARG A 13 2.40 19.68 -17.50
CA ARG A 13 2.20 21.04 -18.06
C ARG A 13 1.69 22.02 -17.00
N HIS A 14 1.39 21.54 -15.79
CA HIS A 14 1.04 22.36 -14.64
C HIS A 14 2.21 22.36 -13.68
N GLY A 15 2.78 23.55 -13.51
CA GLY A 15 3.81 23.78 -12.50
C GLY A 15 3.23 23.61 -11.08
N PRO A 16 4.09 23.53 -10.05
CA PRO A 16 3.70 23.35 -8.63
C PRO A 16 2.72 24.42 -8.13
N HIS A 17 2.52 25.50 -8.87
CA HIS A 17 1.63 26.60 -8.53
C HIS A 17 0.13 26.22 -8.46
N ILE A 18 -0.33 25.19 -9.18
CA ILE A 18 -1.75 24.78 -9.16
C ILE A 18 -2.05 24.01 -7.90
N TRP A 19 -1.17 23.10 -7.46
CA TRP A 19 -1.37 22.36 -6.22
C TRP A 19 -1.34 23.28 -5.00
N THR A 20 -0.44 24.27 -4.99
CA THR A 20 -0.42 25.31 -3.94
C THR A 20 -1.70 26.14 -3.95
N LEU A 21 -2.27 26.43 -5.10
CA LEU A 21 -3.55 27.12 -5.20
C LEU A 21 -4.69 26.26 -4.64
N SER A 22 -4.75 24.98 -5.00
CA SER A 22 -5.74 24.01 -4.46
C SER A 22 -5.65 23.91 -2.92
N LEU A 23 -4.42 23.85 -2.38
CA LEU A 23 -4.19 23.87 -0.94
C LEU A 23 -4.69 25.18 -0.29
N LEU A 24 -4.32 26.33 -0.87
CA LEU A 24 -4.72 27.64 -0.32
C LEU A 24 -6.24 27.85 -0.36
N ILE A 25 -6.89 27.45 -1.44
CA ILE A 25 -8.35 27.50 -1.53
C ILE A 25 -8.98 26.57 -0.49
N GLY A 26 -8.46 25.35 -0.34
CA GLY A 26 -8.91 24.42 0.67
C GLY A 26 -8.75 24.96 2.09
N LEU A 27 -7.57 25.49 2.44
CA LEU A 27 -7.29 26.12 3.73
C LEU A 27 -8.25 27.28 4.02
N GLY A 28 -8.45 28.16 3.04
CA GLY A 28 -9.38 29.28 3.15
C GLY A 28 -10.82 28.83 3.37
N LEU A 29 -11.29 27.85 2.61
CA LEU A 29 -12.63 27.29 2.74
C LEU A 29 -12.81 26.61 4.10
N GLY A 30 -11.84 25.82 4.55
CA GLY A 30 -11.86 25.17 5.87
C GLY A 30 -11.93 26.20 7.01
N ALA A 31 -11.11 27.25 6.95
CA ALA A 31 -11.13 28.32 7.92
C ALA A 31 -12.46 29.12 7.93
N LEU A 32 -13.06 29.33 6.75
CA LEU A 32 -14.39 29.94 6.62
C LEU A 32 -15.46 29.05 7.25
N LEU A 33 -15.46 27.75 6.96
CA LEU A 33 -16.39 26.78 7.54
C LEU A 33 -16.30 26.77 9.09
N ALA A 34 -15.10 26.89 9.65
CA ALA A 34 -14.89 27.00 11.10
C ALA A 34 -15.53 28.26 11.72
N GLY A 35 -15.67 29.35 10.93
CA GLY A 35 -16.39 30.55 11.36
C GLY A 35 -17.92 30.38 11.40
N PHE A 36 -18.47 29.56 10.50
CA PHE A 36 -19.92 29.30 10.43
C PHE A 36 -20.37 28.13 11.32
N VAL A 37 -19.50 27.13 11.48
CA VAL A 37 -19.78 25.93 12.28
C VAL A 37 -18.70 25.81 13.35
N PRO A 38 -18.86 26.51 14.49
CA PRO A 38 -17.85 26.48 15.54
C PRO A 38 -17.78 25.11 16.21
N GLN A 39 -16.65 24.85 16.83
CA GLN A 39 -16.42 23.68 17.67
C GLN A 39 -17.50 23.50 18.72
N ARG A 40 -17.96 22.27 18.92
CA ARG A 40 -18.74 21.86 20.10
C ARG A 40 -17.82 21.06 21.02
N LEU A 41 -18.01 21.23 22.32
CA LEU A 41 -17.36 20.44 23.36
C LEU A 41 -18.38 19.47 23.95
N ASN A 42 -17.92 18.26 24.31
CA ASN A 42 -18.72 17.32 25.11
C ASN A 42 -18.75 17.76 26.59
N GLU A 43 -19.45 17.01 27.43
CA GLU A 43 -19.55 17.28 28.89
C GLU A 43 -18.16 17.21 29.57
N SER A 44 -17.20 16.49 29.00
CA SER A 44 -15.81 16.39 29.48
C SER A 44 -14.91 17.51 28.98
N GLY A 45 -15.43 18.46 28.19
CA GLY A 45 -14.65 19.54 27.60
C GLY A 45 -13.78 19.13 26.37
N GLU A 46 -14.00 17.95 25.84
CA GLU A 46 -13.29 17.48 24.65
C GLU A 46 -14.00 17.87 23.36
N PRO A 47 -13.26 18.10 22.26
CA PRO A 47 -13.84 18.46 20.98
C PRO A 47 -14.71 17.35 20.40
N VAL A 48 -15.96 17.66 20.09
CA VAL A 48 -16.86 16.76 19.35
C VAL A 48 -16.58 16.90 17.86
N ILE A 49 -16.20 15.81 17.22
CA ILE A 49 -15.96 15.76 15.77
C ILE A 49 -17.30 15.46 15.06
N PRO A 50 -17.88 16.41 14.33
CA PRO A 50 -19.13 16.18 13.62
C PRO A 50 -18.93 15.31 12.39
N LEU A 51 -19.93 14.47 12.07
CA LEU A 51 -19.87 13.52 10.94
C LEU A 51 -19.57 14.22 9.59
N TRP A 52 -20.11 15.44 9.36
CA TRP A 52 -19.86 16.14 8.09
C TRP A 52 -18.38 16.47 7.85
N LEU A 53 -17.57 16.59 8.92
CA LEU A 53 -16.13 16.85 8.80
C LEU A 53 -15.36 15.64 8.27
N VAL A 54 -15.97 14.45 8.27
CA VAL A 54 -15.44 13.24 7.63
C VAL A 54 -15.63 13.28 6.11
N ALA A 55 -16.53 14.15 5.60
CA ALA A 55 -16.82 14.23 4.16
C ALA A 55 -15.59 14.43 3.25
N PRO A 56 -14.59 15.28 3.57
CA PRO A 56 -13.36 15.39 2.77
C PRO A 56 -12.60 14.06 2.65
N PHE A 57 -12.57 13.25 3.71
CA PHE A 57 -11.95 11.93 3.69
C PHE A 57 -12.69 10.95 2.77
N VAL A 58 -14.01 10.89 2.90
CA VAL A 58 -14.84 10.07 2.00
C VAL A 58 -14.70 10.54 0.55
N ALA A 59 -14.66 11.85 0.32
CA ALA A 59 -14.54 12.43 -1.01
C ALA A 59 -13.20 12.07 -1.68
N ILE A 60 -12.07 12.13 -0.97
CA ILE A 60 -10.77 11.75 -1.54
C ILE A 60 -10.72 10.26 -1.83
N LEU A 61 -11.24 9.39 -0.94
CA LEU A 61 -11.28 7.95 -1.18
C LEU A 61 -12.17 7.59 -2.38
N LEU A 62 -13.36 8.20 -2.48
CA LEU A 62 -14.22 8.03 -3.65
C LEU A 62 -13.59 8.57 -4.93
N SER A 63 -12.83 9.66 -4.86
CA SER A 63 -12.10 10.19 -6.00
C SER A 63 -11.03 9.20 -6.48
N ILE A 64 -10.25 8.61 -5.57
CA ILE A 64 -9.27 7.57 -5.90
C ILE A 64 -9.95 6.35 -6.56
N ALA A 65 -11.09 5.92 -5.99
CA ALA A 65 -11.81 4.75 -6.46
C ALA A 65 -12.51 4.95 -7.80
N LEU A 66 -13.12 6.11 -8.04
CA LEU A 66 -14.05 6.32 -9.16
C LEU A 66 -13.45 7.15 -10.31
N MET A 67 -12.63 8.16 -10.01
CA MET A 67 -12.14 9.09 -11.05
C MET A 67 -11.30 8.42 -12.16
N PRO A 68 -10.48 7.38 -11.90
CA PRO A 68 -9.80 6.64 -12.96
C PRO A 68 -10.76 6.01 -13.97
N PHE A 69 -12.00 5.66 -13.57
CA PHE A 69 -13.02 5.10 -14.46
C PHE A 69 -13.83 6.18 -15.19
N VAL A 70 -14.05 7.32 -14.53
CA VAL A 70 -14.76 8.46 -15.14
C VAL A 70 -13.90 9.11 -16.22
N SER A 71 -12.65 9.40 -15.91
CA SER A 71 -11.68 9.94 -16.85
C SER A 71 -10.25 9.73 -16.35
N GLU A 72 -9.58 8.72 -16.91
CA GLU A 72 -8.16 8.45 -16.62
C GLU A 72 -7.28 9.68 -16.85
N ARG A 73 -7.56 10.45 -17.94
CA ARG A 73 -6.82 11.68 -18.27
C ARG A 73 -6.97 12.77 -17.21
N ILE A 74 -8.19 13.00 -16.70
CA ILE A 74 -8.45 13.98 -15.65
C ILE A 74 -7.79 13.53 -14.36
N TRP A 75 -7.94 12.26 -14.01
CA TRP A 75 -7.34 11.70 -12.80
C TRP A 75 -5.82 11.88 -12.79
N HIS A 76 -5.12 11.33 -13.78
CA HIS A 76 -3.65 11.43 -13.84
C HIS A 76 -3.12 12.88 -13.85
N ARG A 77 -3.93 13.84 -14.29
CA ARG A 77 -3.54 15.24 -14.31
C ARG A 77 -3.83 15.97 -13.01
N HIS A 78 -4.94 15.64 -12.34
CA HIS A 78 -5.52 16.43 -11.25
C HIS A 78 -5.62 15.71 -9.91
N PHE A 79 -5.17 14.45 -9.78
CA PHE A 79 -5.21 13.78 -8.49
C PHE A 79 -4.51 14.55 -7.36
N PRO A 80 -3.40 15.30 -7.61
CA PRO A 80 -2.81 16.11 -6.54
C PRO A 80 -3.73 17.26 -6.12
N ASP A 81 -4.47 17.85 -7.05
CA ASP A 81 -5.39 18.95 -6.76
C ASP A 81 -6.48 18.50 -5.79
N PHE A 82 -7.07 17.31 -6.00
CA PHE A 82 -8.02 16.71 -5.06
C PHE A 82 -7.40 16.50 -3.68
N SER A 83 -6.20 15.92 -3.64
CA SER A 83 -5.48 15.65 -2.39
C SER A 83 -5.21 16.92 -1.59
N PHE A 84 -4.62 17.92 -2.21
CA PHE A 84 -4.29 19.20 -1.57
C PHE A 84 -5.53 20.00 -1.19
N PHE A 85 -6.58 19.97 -2.01
CA PHE A 85 -7.83 20.68 -1.74
C PHE A 85 -8.55 20.11 -0.52
N PHE A 86 -8.80 18.79 -0.49
CA PHE A 86 -9.50 18.17 0.63
C PHE A 86 -8.66 18.17 1.91
N GLY A 87 -7.34 17.91 1.81
CA GLY A 87 -6.41 18.05 2.91
C GLY A 87 -6.37 19.47 3.47
N GLY A 88 -6.41 20.46 2.58
CA GLY A 88 -6.49 21.88 2.93
C GLY A 88 -7.75 22.22 3.69
N ILE A 89 -8.94 21.77 3.25
CA ILE A 89 -10.22 22.00 3.96
C ILE A 89 -10.12 21.50 5.40
N THR A 90 -9.70 20.27 5.60
CA THR A 90 -9.56 19.68 6.93
C THR A 90 -8.56 20.45 7.78
N THR A 91 -7.39 20.75 7.25
CA THR A 91 -6.34 21.50 7.96
C THR A 91 -6.82 22.90 8.34
N GLY A 92 -7.42 23.63 7.41
CA GLY A 92 -7.92 24.99 7.65
C GLY A 92 -8.99 25.02 8.75
N TYR A 93 -9.90 24.06 8.74
CA TYR A 93 -10.90 23.90 9.78
C TYR A 93 -10.25 23.59 11.15
N TYR A 94 -9.34 22.62 11.22
CA TYR A 94 -8.70 22.23 12.47
C TYR A 94 -7.88 23.37 13.09
N LEU A 95 -7.08 24.07 12.30
CA LEU A 95 -6.27 25.18 12.80
C LEU A 95 -7.11 26.36 13.32
N ARG A 96 -8.31 26.55 12.78
CA ARG A 96 -9.18 27.68 13.16
C ARG A 96 -10.20 27.32 14.24
N ALA A 97 -10.81 26.13 14.20
CA ALA A 97 -11.88 25.71 15.10
C ALA A 97 -11.36 25.18 16.44
N PHE A 98 -10.27 24.40 16.44
CA PHE A 98 -9.81 23.69 17.63
C PHE A 98 -8.65 24.42 18.32
N GLY A 99 -8.98 25.49 19.06
CA GLY A 99 -8.03 26.37 19.75
C GLY A 99 -7.65 25.95 21.18
N GLY A 100 -8.25 24.89 21.76
CA GLY A 100 -7.95 24.42 23.11
C GLY A 100 -6.50 23.94 23.27
N PRO A 101 -5.87 24.05 24.46
CA PRO A 101 -4.49 23.64 24.67
C PRO A 101 -4.33 22.12 24.60
N SER A 102 -3.26 21.65 23.92
CA SER A 102 -2.87 20.25 23.82
C SER A 102 -1.37 20.13 23.61
N HIS A 103 -0.65 19.49 24.50
CA HIS A 103 0.81 19.22 24.38
C HIS A 103 1.65 20.45 23.99
N GLY A 104 1.36 21.62 24.58
CA GLY A 104 2.07 22.87 24.28
C GLY A 104 1.67 23.59 22.98
N MET A 105 0.67 23.07 22.27
CA MET A 105 0.07 23.64 21.05
C MET A 105 -1.43 23.75 21.22
N THR A 106 -2.16 24.20 20.18
CA THR A 106 -3.61 24.01 20.13
C THR A 106 -3.94 22.57 19.73
N PHE A 107 -5.12 22.07 20.11
CA PHE A 107 -5.58 20.73 19.72
C PHE A 107 -5.55 20.55 18.18
N GLY A 108 -5.96 21.59 17.44
CA GLY A 108 -5.90 21.58 15.97
C GLY A 108 -4.48 21.47 15.45
N GLN A 109 -3.56 22.27 15.98
CA GLN A 109 -2.13 22.22 15.60
C GLN A 109 -1.52 20.86 15.91
N TYR A 110 -1.75 20.33 17.11
CA TYR A 110 -1.22 19.02 17.51
C TYR A 110 -1.62 17.91 16.53
N ASN A 111 -2.93 17.80 16.22
CA ASN A 111 -3.42 16.78 15.33
C ASN A 111 -2.86 16.91 13.90
N VAL A 112 -2.77 18.14 13.37
CA VAL A 112 -2.21 18.39 12.02
C VAL A 112 -0.71 18.05 12.00
N VAL A 113 0.07 18.49 12.98
CA VAL A 113 1.51 18.19 13.07
C VAL A 113 1.72 16.69 13.20
N HIS A 114 0.95 16.02 14.05
CA HIS A 114 1.05 14.57 14.24
C HIS A 114 0.75 13.81 12.95
N ALA A 115 -0.32 14.17 12.23
CA ALA A 115 -0.65 13.57 10.93
C ALA A 115 0.45 13.79 9.88
N LEU A 116 1.08 14.99 9.88
CA LEU A 116 2.19 15.28 8.97
C LEU A 116 3.47 14.49 9.31
N VAL A 117 3.76 14.26 10.59
CA VAL A 117 4.88 13.41 11.04
C VAL A 117 4.65 11.96 10.65
N GLU A 118 3.42 11.44 10.81
CA GLU A 118 3.06 10.09 10.36
C GLU A 118 3.14 9.96 8.83
N TYR A 119 2.62 10.93 8.10
CA TYR A 119 2.74 11.00 6.65
C TYR A 119 4.21 10.99 6.21
N TYR A 120 5.05 11.82 6.85
CA TYR A 120 6.49 11.87 6.55
C TYR A 120 7.17 10.52 6.77
N SER A 121 6.89 9.84 7.89
CA SER A 121 7.43 8.53 8.21
C SER A 121 6.95 7.45 7.21
N PHE A 122 5.67 7.51 6.84
CA PHE A 122 5.08 6.61 5.86
C PHE A 122 5.73 6.76 4.47
N VAL A 123 5.82 7.99 3.97
CA VAL A 123 6.42 8.29 2.67
C VAL A 123 7.91 7.94 2.65
N ALA A 124 8.64 8.23 3.73
CA ALA A 124 10.05 7.92 3.83
C ALA A 124 10.32 6.42 3.66
N LEU A 125 9.52 5.56 4.30
CA LEU A 125 9.66 4.12 4.14
C LEU A 125 9.20 3.65 2.76
N VAL A 126 7.94 3.92 2.39
CA VAL A 126 7.33 3.33 1.17
C VAL A 126 8.03 3.82 -0.10
N CYS A 127 8.22 5.14 -0.21
CA CYS A 127 8.91 5.71 -1.37
C CYS A 127 10.41 5.40 -1.34
N GLY A 128 11.02 5.36 -0.16
CA GLY A 128 12.42 5.00 -0.01
C GLY A 128 12.71 3.57 -0.44
N LEU A 129 11.91 2.60 -0.03
CA LEU A 129 12.01 1.21 -0.48
C LEU A 129 11.85 1.08 -1.99
N PHE A 130 10.93 1.84 -2.59
CA PHE A 130 10.75 1.85 -4.03
C PHE A 130 12.00 2.37 -4.76
N VAL A 131 12.57 3.49 -4.30
CA VAL A 131 13.78 4.09 -4.88
C VAL A 131 14.97 3.12 -4.77
N VAL A 132 15.19 2.54 -3.59
CA VAL A 132 16.27 1.55 -3.37
C VAL A 132 16.10 0.33 -4.25
N SER A 133 14.88 -0.20 -4.38
CA SER A 133 14.58 -1.34 -5.25
C SER A 133 14.87 -1.05 -6.73
N GLY A 134 14.73 0.20 -7.17
CA GLY A 134 15.08 0.63 -8.53
C GLY A 134 16.55 0.45 -8.90
N GLY A 135 17.45 0.45 -7.91
CA GLY A 135 18.90 0.21 -8.07
C GLY A 135 19.32 -1.27 -7.99
N ILE A 136 18.38 -2.21 -7.86
CA ILE A 136 18.64 -3.65 -7.81
C ILE A 136 18.07 -4.29 -9.07
N LEU A 137 18.87 -5.07 -9.80
CA LEU A 137 18.42 -5.79 -11.00
C LEU A 137 18.52 -7.29 -10.78
N ILE A 138 17.39 -7.96 -10.91
CA ILE A 138 17.30 -9.42 -10.92
C ILE A 138 17.16 -9.87 -12.37
N THR A 139 18.08 -10.71 -12.84
CA THR A 139 18.00 -11.31 -14.17
C THR A 139 17.89 -12.82 -14.04
N ILE A 140 16.85 -13.40 -14.63
CA ILE A 140 16.60 -14.84 -14.63
C ILE A 140 16.78 -15.33 -16.07
N ARG A 141 17.72 -16.26 -16.28
CA ARG A 141 17.98 -16.91 -17.56
C ARG A 141 17.36 -18.30 -17.55
N GLY A 142 16.72 -18.69 -18.63
CA GLY A 142 16.08 -19.99 -18.78
C GLY A 142 14.74 -19.89 -19.49
N ARG A 143 13.99 -20.97 -19.49
CA ARG A 143 12.62 -21.05 -20.03
C ARG A 143 11.63 -21.19 -18.88
N GLY A 144 10.55 -20.41 -18.91
CA GLY A 144 9.46 -20.53 -17.97
C GLY A 144 8.82 -21.92 -18.01
N ARG A 145 8.68 -22.53 -16.84
CA ARG A 145 7.97 -23.81 -16.61
C ARG A 145 7.09 -23.64 -15.38
N PRO A 146 5.99 -24.38 -15.26
CA PRO A 146 5.07 -24.20 -14.13
C PRO A 146 5.74 -24.24 -12.76
N ALA A 147 6.63 -25.21 -12.52
CA ALA A 147 7.34 -25.32 -11.27
C ALA A 147 8.27 -24.12 -11.00
N LEU A 148 9.02 -23.66 -12.02
CA LEU A 148 9.91 -22.51 -11.89
C LEU A 148 9.14 -21.20 -11.68
N ASN A 149 8.06 -21.02 -12.43
CA ASN A 149 7.19 -19.85 -12.29
C ASN A 149 6.54 -19.81 -10.90
N THR A 150 6.03 -20.92 -10.41
CA THR A 150 5.46 -21.02 -9.06
C THR A 150 6.51 -20.74 -7.98
N ALA A 151 7.72 -21.29 -8.13
CA ALA A 151 8.83 -21.00 -7.22
C ALA A 151 9.23 -19.51 -7.25
N LEU A 152 9.21 -18.88 -8.42
CA LEU A 152 9.47 -17.44 -8.54
C LEU A 152 8.40 -16.58 -7.87
N LEU A 153 7.12 -16.94 -7.99
CA LEU A 153 6.04 -16.25 -7.30
C LEU A 153 6.10 -16.50 -5.78
N ALA A 154 6.44 -17.70 -5.34
CA ALA A 154 6.66 -18.00 -3.93
C ALA A 154 7.83 -17.18 -3.36
N PHE A 155 8.94 -17.11 -4.09
CA PHE A 155 10.05 -16.22 -3.74
C PHE A 155 9.60 -14.75 -3.68
N GLY A 156 8.78 -14.31 -4.64
CA GLY A 156 8.22 -12.96 -4.67
C GLY A 156 7.34 -12.64 -3.46
N ALA A 157 6.52 -13.60 -3.03
CA ALA A 157 5.69 -13.45 -1.82
C ALA A 157 6.54 -13.32 -0.54
N VAL A 158 7.64 -14.07 -0.45
CA VAL A 158 8.60 -13.92 0.67
C VAL A 158 9.34 -12.59 0.56
N LEU A 159 9.84 -12.24 -0.63
CA LEU A 159 10.58 -11.00 -0.89
C LEU A 159 9.75 -9.76 -0.56
N ALA A 160 8.43 -9.80 -0.80
CA ALA A 160 7.54 -8.69 -0.50
C ALA A 160 7.63 -8.23 0.96
N ASN A 161 7.92 -9.13 1.89
CA ASN A 161 8.06 -8.78 3.31
C ASN A 161 9.37 -8.03 3.66
N PHE A 162 10.30 -7.93 2.72
CA PHE A 162 11.58 -7.22 2.92
C PHE A 162 11.67 -5.93 2.10
N VAL A 163 11.09 -5.91 0.90
CA VAL A 163 11.20 -4.77 -0.02
C VAL A 163 9.86 -4.08 -0.27
N GLY A 164 8.82 -4.51 0.43
CA GLY A 164 7.44 -4.11 0.18
C GLY A 164 6.82 -4.79 -1.05
N THR A 165 5.50 -4.88 -1.08
CA THR A 165 4.74 -5.45 -2.22
C THR A 165 5.03 -4.72 -3.53
N THR A 166 5.15 -3.39 -3.48
CA THR A 166 5.52 -2.56 -4.65
C THR A 166 6.93 -2.88 -5.13
N GLY A 167 7.91 -2.93 -4.23
CA GLY A 167 9.30 -3.24 -4.54
C GLY A 167 9.47 -4.64 -5.14
N ALA A 168 8.87 -5.66 -4.51
CA ALA A 168 8.90 -7.03 -5.01
C ALA A 168 8.26 -7.16 -6.39
N SER A 169 7.13 -6.46 -6.63
CA SER A 169 6.46 -6.44 -7.92
C SER A 169 7.35 -5.83 -9.01
N MET A 170 8.01 -4.72 -8.72
CA MET A 170 8.93 -4.07 -9.68
C MET A 170 10.14 -4.92 -9.99
N LEU A 171 10.74 -5.56 -8.99
CA LEU A 171 11.92 -6.40 -9.16
C LEU A 171 11.63 -7.67 -9.95
N LEU A 172 10.46 -8.27 -9.77
CA LEU A 172 10.18 -9.61 -10.30
C LEU A 172 9.28 -9.63 -11.54
N LEU A 173 8.42 -8.64 -11.75
CA LEU A 173 7.48 -8.67 -12.87
C LEU A 173 8.18 -8.78 -14.23
N ARG A 174 9.20 -7.96 -14.47
CA ARG A 174 9.93 -7.97 -15.76
C ARG A 174 10.74 -9.24 -15.98
N PRO A 175 11.56 -9.72 -15.01
CA PRO A 175 12.19 -11.04 -15.12
C PRO A 175 11.18 -12.16 -15.37
N TYR A 176 10.05 -12.14 -14.67
CA TYR A 176 8.96 -13.09 -14.87
C TYR A 176 8.37 -13.03 -16.27
N MET A 177 8.14 -11.83 -16.81
CA MET A 177 7.61 -11.65 -18.15
C MET A 177 8.60 -12.10 -19.22
N ARG A 178 9.89 -11.77 -19.10
CA ARG A 178 10.96 -12.20 -20.01
C ARG A 178 11.13 -13.72 -20.02
N LEU A 179 11.12 -14.34 -18.82
CA LEU A 179 11.22 -15.80 -18.68
C LEU A 179 10.07 -16.54 -19.39
N ASN A 180 8.91 -15.88 -19.53
CA ASN A 180 7.67 -16.43 -20.08
C ASN A 180 7.23 -15.71 -21.36
N GLU A 181 8.16 -15.14 -22.12
CA GLU A 181 7.85 -14.42 -23.36
C GLU A 181 7.04 -15.31 -24.32
N GLY A 182 5.97 -14.76 -24.89
CA GLY A 182 5.04 -15.46 -25.80
C GLY A 182 4.07 -16.44 -25.12
N ARG A 183 4.26 -16.77 -23.82
CA ARG A 183 3.43 -17.77 -23.11
C ARG A 183 2.50 -17.16 -22.05
N LEU A 184 2.79 -15.95 -21.57
CA LEU A 184 1.96 -15.31 -20.55
C LEU A 184 0.56 -14.97 -21.06
N ARG A 185 -0.41 -15.25 -20.22
CA ARG A 185 -1.82 -14.89 -20.41
C ARG A 185 -2.24 -13.93 -19.28
N PRO A 186 -3.32 -13.18 -19.47
CA PRO A 186 -3.81 -12.23 -18.46
C PRO A 186 -3.96 -12.84 -17.05
N LEU A 187 -4.44 -14.07 -16.97
CA LEU A 187 -4.67 -14.77 -15.70
C LEU A 187 -3.37 -14.99 -14.90
N HIS A 188 -2.24 -15.22 -15.56
CA HIS A 188 -0.94 -15.35 -14.88
C HIS A 188 -0.54 -14.04 -14.20
N VAL A 189 -0.80 -12.90 -14.85
CA VAL A 189 -0.51 -11.57 -14.27
C VAL A 189 -1.50 -11.24 -13.16
N VAL A 190 -2.77 -11.62 -13.28
CA VAL A 190 -3.76 -11.49 -12.21
C VAL A 190 -3.31 -12.26 -10.96
N LEU A 191 -2.86 -13.50 -11.12
CA LEU A 191 -2.34 -14.31 -10.01
C LEU A 191 -1.03 -13.74 -9.45
N PHE A 192 -0.15 -13.18 -10.28
CA PHE A 192 1.03 -12.43 -9.82
C PHE A 192 0.62 -11.26 -8.92
N ILE A 193 -0.39 -10.47 -9.31
CA ILE A 193 -0.93 -9.37 -8.50
C ILE A 193 -1.44 -9.90 -7.15
N MET A 194 -2.23 -10.97 -7.16
CA MET A 194 -2.78 -11.53 -5.93
C MET A 194 -1.68 -12.05 -4.99
N ILE A 195 -0.68 -12.75 -5.53
CA ILE A 195 0.37 -13.41 -4.74
C ILE A 195 1.45 -12.40 -4.30
N VAL A 196 2.10 -11.72 -5.25
CA VAL A 196 3.30 -10.92 -4.99
C VAL A 196 2.95 -9.49 -4.59
N SER A 197 1.99 -8.89 -5.29
CA SER A 197 1.66 -7.48 -5.08
C SER A 197 0.73 -7.23 -3.89
N ASN A 198 0.22 -8.28 -3.24
CA ASN A 198 -0.69 -8.14 -2.08
C ASN A 198 -0.45 -9.21 -1.02
N CYS A 199 -1.01 -10.41 -1.17
CA CYS A 199 -1.05 -11.42 -0.10
C CYS A 199 0.34 -11.78 0.42
N GLY A 200 1.37 -11.72 -0.42
CA GLY A 200 2.76 -11.98 -0.05
C GLY A 200 3.29 -11.06 1.04
N GLY A 201 2.90 -9.78 1.06
CA GLY A 201 3.41 -8.76 1.98
C GLY A 201 2.82 -8.77 3.40
N ALA A 202 1.99 -9.74 3.77
CA ALA A 202 1.21 -9.68 5.00
C ALA A 202 1.96 -10.07 6.30
N LEU A 203 3.28 -10.32 6.26
CA LEU A 203 4.02 -10.81 7.44
C LEU A 203 4.83 -9.75 8.17
N THR A 204 5.14 -8.62 7.56
CA THR A 204 5.95 -7.58 8.20
C THR A 204 5.41 -6.18 7.94
N PRO A 205 5.71 -5.21 8.80
CA PRO A 205 5.39 -3.80 8.56
C PRO A 205 6.03 -3.24 7.28
N VAL A 206 7.15 -3.79 6.84
CA VAL A 206 7.81 -3.41 5.58
C VAL A 206 7.05 -3.96 4.37
N GLY A 207 6.33 -5.07 4.56
CA GLY A 207 5.67 -5.81 3.50
C GLY A 207 4.52 -5.05 2.84
N ASP A 208 3.64 -4.48 3.64
CA ASP A 208 2.48 -3.76 3.09
C ASP A 208 2.11 -2.55 3.96
N PRO A 209 1.68 -1.42 3.36
CA PRO A 209 1.35 -0.18 4.05
C PRO A 209 0.45 -0.29 5.28
N PRO A 210 -0.62 -1.09 5.31
CA PRO A 210 -1.46 -1.26 6.50
C PRO A 210 -0.68 -1.68 7.74
N LEU A 211 0.22 -2.65 7.58
CA LEU A 211 1.00 -3.19 8.69
C LEU A 211 2.03 -2.18 9.20
N TYR A 212 2.59 -1.37 8.31
CA TYR A 212 3.47 -0.27 8.71
C TYR A 212 2.74 0.80 9.51
N LEU A 213 1.54 1.17 9.10
CA LEU A 213 0.71 2.11 9.88
C LEU A 213 0.34 1.52 11.26
N GLY A 214 0.04 0.22 11.34
CA GLY A 214 -0.13 -0.46 12.61
C GLY A 214 1.12 -0.38 13.49
N PHE A 215 2.30 -0.58 12.92
CA PHE A 215 3.57 -0.46 13.62
C PHE A 215 3.80 0.97 14.15
N LEU A 216 3.54 1.99 13.35
CA LEU A 216 3.61 3.39 13.80
C LEU A 216 2.67 3.69 14.98
N LYS A 217 1.56 2.97 15.07
CA LYS A 217 0.58 3.08 16.15
C LYS A 217 0.88 2.19 17.37
N GLY A 218 1.92 1.36 17.32
CA GLY A 218 2.39 0.58 18.46
C GLY A 218 2.20 -0.95 18.33
N VAL A 219 1.74 -1.46 17.20
CA VAL A 219 1.77 -2.91 16.94
C VAL A 219 3.24 -3.37 16.85
N PRO A 220 3.66 -4.41 17.60
CA PRO A 220 5.04 -4.85 17.56
C PRO A 220 5.48 -5.29 16.16
N PHE A 221 6.72 -4.98 15.75
CA PHE A 221 7.24 -5.22 14.40
C PHE A 221 7.09 -6.67 13.92
N LEU A 222 7.41 -7.63 14.77
CA LEU A 222 7.33 -9.06 14.45
C LEU A 222 5.97 -9.69 14.77
N TYR A 223 4.97 -8.89 15.18
CA TYR A 223 3.67 -9.42 15.58
C TYR A 223 2.98 -10.15 14.42
N SER A 224 2.95 -9.55 13.25
CA SER A 224 2.33 -10.16 12.07
C SER A 224 3.02 -11.44 11.66
N LEU A 225 4.36 -11.48 11.69
CA LEU A 225 5.13 -12.67 11.38
C LEU A 225 4.83 -13.80 12.37
N SER A 226 4.80 -13.51 13.68
CA SER A 226 4.62 -14.53 14.70
C SER A 226 3.18 -15.07 14.80
N HIS A 227 2.17 -14.26 14.45
CA HIS A 227 0.77 -14.61 14.64
C HIS A 227 -0.01 -14.88 13.34
N PHE A 228 0.39 -14.27 12.20
CA PHE A 228 -0.38 -14.38 10.95
C PHE A 228 0.27 -15.30 9.92
N TRP A 229 1.47 -15.87 10.18
CA TRP A 229 2.12 -16.77 9.24
C TRP A 229 1.27 -17.99 8.83
N PRO A 230 0.41 -18.60 9.71
CA PRO A 230 -0.41 -19.71 9.24
C PRO A 230 -1.48 -19.29 8.24
N GLN A 231 -2.10 -18.10 8.46
CA GLN A 231 -3.05 -17.51 7.55
C GLN A 231 -2.40 -17.15 6.21
N TRP A 232 -1.22 -16.55 6.28
CA TRP A 232 -0.40 -16.24 5.11
C TRP A 232 -0.03 -17.50 4.32
N ALA A 233 0.45 -18.54 5.01
CA ALA A 233 0.84 -19.79 4.39
C ALA A 233 -0.35 -20.49 3.70
N LEU A 234 -1.53 -20.46 4.32
CA LEU A 234 -2.76 -20.98 3.71
C LEU A 234 -3.12 -20.21 2.45
N VAL A 235 -3.25 -18.88 2.54
CA VAL A 235 -3.71 -18.04 1.42
C VAL A 235 -2.71 -18.06 0.27
N VAL A 236 -1.44 -17.79 0.55
CA VAL A 236 -0.38 -17.79 -0.47
C VAL A 236 -0.16 -19.19 -1.04
N GLY A 237 -0.17 -20.23 -0.21
CA GLY A 237 -0.02 -21.61 -0.65
C GLY A 237 -1.13 -22.06 -1.59
N LEU A 238 -2.39 -21.74 -1.28
CA LEU A 238 -3.52 -22.04 -2.15
C LEU A 238 -3.47 -21.25 -3.45
N LEU A 239 -3.13 -19.96 -3.42
CA LEU A 239 -2.94 -19.15 -4.62
C LEU A 239 -1.81 -19.68 -5.51
N LEU A 240 -0.68 -20.12 -4.92
CA LEU A 240 0.41 -20.77 -5.64
C LEU A 240 -0.04 -22.11 -6.23
N GLY A 241 -0.86 -22.88 -5.52
CA GLY A 241 -1.47 -24.11 -6.03
C GLY A 241 -2.37 -23.85 -7.24
N VAL A 242 -3.25 -22.86 -7.16
CA VAL A 242 -4.09 -22.42 -8.30
C VAL A 242 -3.20 -21.98 -9.46
N TYR A 243 -2.16 -21.18 -9.18
CA TYR A 243 -1.21 -20.73 -10.20
C TYR A 243 -0.55 -21.93 -10.90
N PHE A 244 -0.02 -22.89 -10.15
CA PHE A 244 0.63 -24.09 -10.69
C PHE A 244 -0.29 -24.91 -11.59
N VAL A 245 -1.54 -25.12 -11.17
CA VAL A 245 -2.56 -25.85 -11.96
C VAL A 245 -2.87 -25.09 -13.25
N VAL A 246 -3.12 -23.79 -13.16
CA VAL A 246 -3.42 -22.93 -14.31
C VAL A 246 -2.25 -22.92 -15.30
N ASP A 247 -1.03 -22.68 -14.84
CA ASP A 247 0.16 -22.61 -15.73
C ASP A 247 0.45 -23.98 -16.38
N THR A 248 0.29 -25.08 -15.62
CA THR A 248 0.43 -26.44 -16.16
C THR A 248 -0.63 -26.76 -17.22
N TRP A 249 -1.88 -26.35 -16.98
CA TRP A 249 -2.95 -26.54 -17.95
C TRP A 249 -2.71 -25.76 -19.24
N TYR A 250 -2.25 -24.50 -19.14
CA TYR A 250 -1.88 -23.69 -20.29
C TYR A 250 -0.68 -24.28 -21.04
N GLU A 251 0.36 -24.74 -20.34
CA GLU A 251 1.53 -25.37 -20.98
C GLU A 251 1.12 -26.59 -21.81
N LYS A 252 0.30 -27.49 -21.26
CA LYS A 252 -0.16 -28.69 -21.95
C LYS A 252 -1.04 -28.38 -23.18
N ARG A 253 -1.92 -27.38 -23.06
CA ARG A 253 -2.89 -27.06 -24.12
C ARG A 253 -2.25 -26.32 -25.29
N HIS A 254 -1.22 -25.53 -25.06
CA HIS A 254 -0.57 -24.71 -26.07
C HIS A 254 0.84 -25.21 -26.41
N ALA A 255 1.18 -26.44 -26.03
CA ALA A 255 2.48 -27.03 -26.35
C ALA A 255 2.75 -27.10 -27.88
N ALA A 256 1.69 -27.19 -28.69
CA ALA A 256 1.78 -27.21 -30.15
C ALA A 256 1.88 -25.81 -30.80
N GLU A 257 1.51 -24.73 -30.06
CA GLU A 257 1.51 -23.35 -30.57
C GLU A 257 2.79 -22.58 -30.26
N VAL A 258 3.65 -23.13 -29.38
CA VAL A 258 4.96 -22.53 -29.10
C VAL A 258 5.82 -22.75 -30.33
N PRO A 259 6.23 -21.69 -31.04
CA PRO A 259 7.14 -21.85 -32.17
C PRO A 259 8.31 -22.74 -31.73
N THR A 260 8.56 -23.80 -32.47
CA THR A 260 9.80 -24.57 -32.29
C THR A 260 10.92 -23.59 -32.49
N ALA A 261 11.51 -23.15 -31.39
CA ALA A 261 12.61 -22.21 -31.41
C ALA A 261 13.68 -22.80 -32.35
N ASP A 262 14.26 -21.92 -33.15
CA ASP A 262 15.39 -22.22 -34.05
C ASP A 262 16.34 -23.22 -33.35
N PRO A 263 16.81 -24.28 -33.99
CA PRO A 263 17.73 -25.26 -33.38
C PRO A 263 18.95 -24.66 -32.69
N GLU A 264 19.38 -23.46 -33.09
CA GLU A 264 20.43 -22.72 -32.41
C GLU A 264 20.01 -22.13 -31.03
N THR A 265 18.70 -21.88 -30.82
CA THR A 265 18.16 -21.44 -29.53
C THR A 265 17.85 -22.61 -28.59
N LEU A 266 17.91 -23.86 -29.09
CA LEU A 266 17.74 -25.10 -28.33
C LEU A 266 18.97 -25.51 -27.50
N ARG A 267 20.07 -24.74 -27.53
CA ARG A 267 21.12 -24.94 -26.53
C ARG A 267 20.48 -24.84 -25.14
N PRO A 268 20.66 -25.84 -24.27
CA PRO A 268 20.13 -25.80 -22.94
C PRO A 268 20.69 -24.53 -22.26
N HIS A 269 19.92 -23.44 -22.25
CA HIS A 269 20.28 -22.26 -21.49
C HIS A 269 20.31 -22.73 -20.02
N ARG A 270 21.53 -22.87 -19.49
CA ARG A 270 21.67 -23.19 -18.06
C ARG A 270 20.86 -22.19 -17.28
N PHE A 271 19.95 -22.72 -16.46
CA PHE A 271 19.23 -21.87 -15.49
C PHE A 271 20.26 -21.06 -14.72
N GLY A 272 20.05 -19.77 -14.66
CA GLY A 272 20.94 -18.88 -13.95
C GLY A 272 20.14 -17.69 -13.41
N VAL A 273 20.42 -17.32 -12.17
CA VAL A 273 19.92 -16.09 -11.56
C VAL A 273 21.13 -15.22 -11.30
N SER A 274 21.08 -13.98 -11.76
CA SER A 274 22.05 -12.95 -11.38
C SER A 274 21.34 -11.80 -10.69
N ILE A 275 21.96 -11.30 -9.62
CA ILE A 275 21.52 -10.13 -8.87
C ILE A 275 22.63 -9.09 -8.98
N GLU A 276 22.30 -7.97 -9.58
CA GLU A 276 23.21 -6.82 -9.71
C GLU A 276 22.68 -5.66 -8.84
N GLY A 277 23.57 -4.79 -8.36
CA GLY A 277 23.21 -3.67 -7.49
C GLY A 277 23.48 -3.95 -6.01
N GLY A 278 24.70 -4.40 -5.67
CA GLY A 278 25.10 -4.67 -4.28
C GLY A 278 24.93 -3.46 -3.34
N THR A 279 25.17 -2.24 -3.83
CA THR A 279 24.86 -0.99 -3.09
C THR A 279 23.38 -0.86 -2.76
N GLY A 280 22.50 -1.23 -3.68
CA GLY A 280 21.05 -1.26 -3.44
C GLY A 280 20.67 -2.26 -2.34
N LEU A 281 21.30 -3.45 -2.30
CA LEU A 281 21.05 -4.43 -1.24
C LEU A 281 21.51 -3.92 0.14
N VAL A 282 22.65 -3.25 0.22
CA VAL A 282 23.11 -2.61 1.47
C VAL A 282 22.15 -1.51 1.89
N CYS A 283 21.76 -0.64 0.97
CA CYS A 283 20.78 0.42 1.26
C CYS A 283 19.43 -0.15 1.68
N LEU A 284 19.00 -1.28 1.13
CA LEU A 284 17.79 -1.98 1.55
C LEU A 284 17.87 -2.43 3.03
N ALA A 285 18.99 -3.03 3.41
CA ALA A 285 19.21 -3.41 4.81
C ALA A 285 19.22 -2.19 5.74
N LEU A 286 19.83 -1.07 5.32
CA LEU A 286 19.82 0.19 6.05
C LEU A 286 18.41 0.80 6.15
N MET A 287 17.59 0.71 5.09
CA MET A 287 16.18 1.13 5.12
C MET A 287 15.39 0.39 6.20
N ILE A 288 15.56 -0.93 6.28
CA ILE A 288 14.92 -1.76 7.31
C ILE A 288 15.44 -1.39 8.70
N ALA A 289 16.75 -1.23 8.86
CA ALA A 289 17.35 -0.81 10.13
C ALA A 289 16.82 0.57 10.59
N GLY A 290 16.58 1.49 9.66
CA GLY A 290 16.00 2.80 9.90
C GLY A 290 14.64 2.78 10.60
N VAL A 291 13.85 1.71 10.40
CA VAL A 291 12.54 1.53 11.06
C VAL A 291 12.67 1.44 12.58
N PHE A 292 13.81 0.96 13.08
CA PHE A 292 14.06 0.76 14.51
C PHE A 292 14.72 1.96 15.20
N ILE A 293 15.13 3.00 14.47
CA ILE A 293 15.83 4.16 15.06
C ILE A 293 14.92 4.87 16.07
N ASP A 294 13.70 5.25 15.69
CA ASP A 294 12.80 6.00 16.57
C ASP A 294 12.41 5.20 17.84
N PRO A 295 12.04 3.91 17.76
CA PRO A 295 11.85 3.07 18.95
C PRO A 295 13.07 2.97 19.85
N LEU A 296 14.28 2.92 19.28
CA LEU A 296 15.53 2.86 20.06
C LEU A 296 15.84 4.20 20.72
N LEU A 297 15.65 5.32 20.01
CA LEU A 297 15.82 6.68 20.58
C LEU A 297 14.86 6.92 21.74
N LYS A 298 13.59 6.51 21.58
CA LYS A 298 12.60 6.59 22.66
C LYS A 298 13.02 5.77 23.87
N LYS A 299 13.45 4.51 23.67
CA LYS A 299 13.80 3.60 24.74
C LYS A 299 15.08 4.00 25.50
N TYR A 300 16.14 4.36 24.80
CA TYR A 300 17.46 4.58 25.39
C TYR A 300 17.81 6.05 25.63
N ALA A 301 17.42 6.95 24.74
CA ALA A 301 17.71 8.36 24.81
C ALA A 301 16.54 9.21 25.34
N LYS A 302 15.34 8.63 25.49
CA LYS A 302 14.10 9.33 25.87
C LYS A 302 13.76 10.50 24.94
N ILE A 303 14.16 10.40 23.67
CA ILE A 303 13.86 11.37 22.62
C ILE A 303 12.59 10.90 21.91
N GLU A 304 11.57 11.74 21.92
CA GLU A 304 10.27 11.51 21.27
C GLU A 304 9.92 12.66 20.33
N GLY A 305 9.06 12.40 19.35
CA GLY A 305 8.51 13.43 18.45
C GLY A 305 9.44 13.85 17.30
N ILE A 306 10.66 13.34 17.23
CA ILE A 306 11.58 13.58 16.11
C ILE A 306 11.59 12.34 15.21
N PRO A 307 11.15 12.41 13.95
CA PRO A 307 11.14 11.26 13.03
C PRO A 307 12.55 11.02 12.45
N ALA A 308 13.51 10.68 13.33
CA ALA A 308 14.91 10.47 12.98
C ALA A 308 15.09 9.27 12.04
N GLY A 309 14.35 8.20 12.28
CA GLY A 309 14.34 7.01 11.44
C GLY A 309 13.86 7.31 10.01
N ALA A 310 12.79 8.08 9.87
CA ALA A 310 12.30 8.50 8.57
C ALA A 310 13.32 9.41 7.83
N THR A 311 13.95 10.34 8.55
CA THR A 311 14.99 11.18 7.98
C THR A 311 16.19 10.35 7.52
N PHE A 312 16.64 9.39 8.33
CA PHE A 312 17.70 8.45 7.96
C PHE A 312 17.30 7.65 6.71
N GLN A 313 16.08 7.13 6.63
CA GLN A 313 15.58 6.38 5.46
C GLN A 313 15.59 7.23 4.19
N LEU A 314 15.19 8.50 4.23
CA LEU A 314 15.26 9.39 3.07
C LEU A 314 16.71 9.66 2.63
N LEU A 315 17.63 9.82 3.56
CA LEU A 315 19.07 9.97 3.25
C LEU A 315 19.63 8.69 2.60
N VAL A 316 19.26 7.51 3.11
CA VAL A 316 19.62 6.21 2.51
C VAL A 316 19.04 6.07 1.12
N ALA A 317 17.78 6.44 0.91
CA ALA A 317 17.13 6.38 -0.40
C ALA A 317 17.80 7.33 -1.41
N ALA A 318 18.14 8.54 -0.98
CA ALA A 318 18.89 9.47 -1.80
C ALA A 318 20.28 8.92 -2.15
N ALA A 319 21.03 8.40 -1.16
CA ALA A 319 22.32 7.77 -1.39
C ALA A 319 22.20 6.59 -2.35
N ALA A 320 21.20 5.71 -2.18
CA ALA A 320 20.96 4.58 -3.08
C ALA A 320 20.72 5.04 -4.52
N PHE A 321 19.95 6.12 -4.73
CA PHE A 321 19.67 6.63 -6.07
C PHE A 321 20.92 7.18 -6.75
N PHE A 322 21.75 7.93 -6.03
CA PHE A 322 22.96 8.54 -6.61
C PHE A 322 24.13 7.57 -6.75
N LEU A 323 24.22 6.54 -5.88
CA LEU A 323 25.29 5.55 -5.91
C LEU A 323 24.97 4.35 -6.84
N ALA A 324 23.72 4.16 -7.21
CA ALA A 324 23.34 3.09 -8.14
C ALA A 324 23.86 3.38 -9.56
N ASP A 325 24.31 2.32 -10.25
CA ASP A 325 24.64 2.41 -11.67
C ASP A 325 23.38 2.79 -12.47
N ARG A 326 23.50 3.84 -13.28
CA ARG A 326 22.41 4.33 -14.13
C ARG A 326 21.86 3.24 -15.06
N ARG A 327 22.70 2.31 -15.50
CA ARG A 327 22.32 1.13 -16.30
C ARG A 327 21.26 0.29 -15.59
N LEU A 328 21.33 0.15 -14.24
CA LEU A 328 20.36 -0.63 -13.47
C LEU A 328 18.99 0.05 -13.45
N HIS A 329 18.98 1.38 -13.28
CA HIS A 329 17.74 2.16 -13.36
C HIS A 329 17.11 2.09 -14.76
N GLU A 330 17.91 2.16 -15.83
CA GLU A 330 17.43 2.03 -17.20
C GLU A 330 16.90 0.62 -17.49
N ALA A 331 17.60 -0.44 -17.05
CA ALA A 331 17.16 -1.83 -17.18
C ALA A 331 15.87 -2.13 -16.42
N ASN A 332 15.69 -1.51 -15.25
CA ASN A 332 14.47 -1.56 -14.45
C ASN A 332 13.39 -0.59 -14.97
N GLN A 333 13.70 0.24 -15.98
CA GLN A 333 12.82 1.35 -16.44
C GLN A 333 12.28 2.15 -15.25
N PHE A 334 13.17 2.46 -14.30
CA PHE A 334 12.83 3.19 -13.10
C PHE A 334 12.25 4.57 -13.45
N SER A 335 11.18 4.95 -12.76
CA SER A 335 10.62 6.29 -12.84
C SER A 335 10.13 6.74 -11.47
N PHE A 336 10.18 8.04 -11.20
CA PHE A 336 9.64 8.62 -9.97
C PHE A 336 8.11 8.77 -9.97
N PHE A 337 7.42 8.31 -11.03
CA PHE A 337 5.98 8.48 -11.11
C PHE A 337 5.24 7.81 -9.95
N PRO A 338 5.49 6.53 -9.59
CA PRO A 338 4.83 5.89 -8.45
C PRO A 338 5.14 6.58 -7.10
N VAL A 339 6.37 7.05 -6.92
CA VAL A 339 6.78 7.80 -5.72
C VAL A 339 5.98 9.10 -5.58
N LYS A 340 5.85 9.84 -6.68
CA LYS A 340 5.06 11.09 -6.71
C LYS A 340 3.59 10.82 -6.46
N GLU A 341 3.04 9.78 -7.08
CA GLU A 341 1.63 9.41 -6.92
C GLU A 341 1.33 9.10 -5.45
N VAL A 342 2.09 8.20 -4.84
CA VAL A 342 1.96 7.85 -3.42
C VAL A 342 2.16 9.09 -2.54
N GLY A 343 3.25 9.83 -2.70
CA GLY A 343 3.52 11.02 -1.89
C GLY A 343 2.39 12.04 -1.95
N LEU A 344 1.95 12.41 -3.14
CA LEU A 344 0.95 13.46 -3.30
C LEU A 344 -0.46 13.02 -2.88
N LEU A 345 -0.86 11.77 -3.10
CA LEU A 345 -2.17 11.27 -2.66
C LEU A 345 -2.24 11.09 -1.16
N PHE A 346 -1.24 10.47 -0.56
CA PHE A 346 -1.25 10.20 0.88
C PHE A 346 -1.15 11.47 1.72
N PHE A 347 -0.60 12.57 1.20
CA PHE A 347 -0.66 13.86 1.87
C PHE A 347 -2.11 14.25 2.23
N GLY A 348 -3.01 14.21 1.27
CA GLY A 348 -4.43 14.50 1.52
C GLY A 348 -5.12 13.44 2.37
N ILE A 349 -4.80 12.16 2.15
CA ILE A 349 -5.38 11.06 2.96
C ILE A 349 -5.05 11.25 4.43
N PHE A 350 -3.79 11.47 4.81
CA PHE A 350 -3.40 11.64 6.21
C PHE A 350 -4.07 12.85 6.87
N LEU A 351 -4.15 13.97 6.18
CA LEU A 351 -4.80 15.16 6.70
C LEU A 351 -6.32 14.99 6.85
N THR A 352 -6.98 14.39 5.84
CA THR A 352 -8.44 14.19 5.88
C THR A 352 -8.84 13.06 6.81
N MET A 353 -7.94 12.14 7.15
CA MET A 353 -8.17 11.04 8.09
C MET A 353 -8.26 11.52 9.54
N ILE A 354 -7.72 12.69 9.90
CA ILE A 354 -7.78 13.23 11.27
C ILE A 354 -9.21 13.24 11.82
N PRO A 355 -10.20 13.89 11.17
CA PRO A 355 -11.58 13.86 11.66
C PRO A 355 -12.23 12.48 11.58
N ALA A 356 -11.84 11.64 10.62
CA ALA A 356 -12.39 10.28 10.51
C ALA A 356 -11.99 9.43 11.72
N LEU A 357 -10.72 9.43 12.10
CA LEU A 357 -10.25 8.73 13.29
C LEU A 357 -10.86 9.29 14.57
N GLY A 358 -10.95 10.63 14.70
CA GLY A 358 -11.59 11.25 15.85
C GLY A 358 -13.09 10.94 15.97
N PHE A 359 -13.82 10.92 14.85
CA PHE A 359 -15.23 10.50 14.83
C PHE A 359 -15.38 9.02 15.21
N LEU A 360 -14.53 8.14 14.68
CA LEU A 360 -14.56 6.71 14.96
C LEU A 360 -14.13 6.40 16.41
N SER A 361 -13.24 7.19 17.01
CA SER A 361 -12.92 7.09 18.44
C SER A 361 -14.18 7.28 19.29
N ALA A 362 -14.96 8.31 19.02
CA ALA A 362 -16.15 8.63 19.80
C ALA A 362 -17.35 7.71 19.51
N ASN A 363 -17.48 7.18 18.29
CA ASN A 363 -18.70 6.51 17.83
C ASN A 363 -18.47 5.05 17.37
N GLY A 364 -17.24 4.57 17.36
CA GLY A 364 -16.88 3.27 16.77
C GLY A 364 -17.61 2.09 17.42
N SER A 365 -17.80 2.12 18.73
CA SER A 365 -18.55 1.09 19.47
C SER A 365 -20.02 0.99 19.05
N ALA A 366 -20.61 2.08 18.58
CA ALA A 366 -22.02 2.14 18.13
C ALA A 366 -22.21 1.59 16.69
N LEU A 367 -21.15 1.38 15.93
CA LEU A 367 -21.23 0.91 14.54
C LEU A 367 -21.57 -0.59 14.39
N GLY A 368 -21.70 -1.32 15.50
CA GLY A 368 -22.09 -2.73 15.47
C GLY A 368 -21.02 -3.70 14.98
N VAL A 369 -19.76 -3.24 14.75
CA VAL A 369 -18.64 -4.09 14.37
C VAL A 369 -17.99 -4.64 15.64
N ASN A 370 -18.56 -5.71 16.20
CA ASN A 370 -18.23 -6.13 17.57
C ASN A 370 -17.42 -7.45 17.65
N ASN A 371 -17.41 -8.24 16.59
CA ASN A 371 -16.77 -9.55 16.56
C ASN A 371 -15.75 -9.67 15.42
N PRO A 372 -14.76 -10.59 15.52
CA PRO A 372 -13.72 -10.74 14.52
C PRO A 372 -14.24 -10.99 13.10
N THR A 373 -15.35 -11.71 12.95
CA THR A 373 -16.00 -11.96 11.63
C THR A 373 -16.47 -10.65 10.99
N ALA A 374 -17.14 -9.77 11.76
CA ALA A 374 -17.59 -8.48 11.26
C ALA A 374 -16.40 -7.59 10.86
N TYR A 375 -15.34 -7.58 11.68
CA TYR A 375 -14.09 -6.88 11.33
C TYR A 375 -13.48 -7.42 10.05
N TYR A 376 -13.41 -8.75 9.88
CA TYR A 376 -12.81 -9.36 8.71
C TYR A 376 -13.52 -8.98 7.41
N PHE A 377 -14.82 -9.17 7.35
CA PHE A 377 -15.58 -8.90 6.13
C PHE A 377 -15.79 -7.40 5.87
N ALA A 378 -16.00 -6.59 6.90
CA ALA A 378 -16.16 -5.16 6.72
C ALA A 378 -14.85 -4.50 6.28
N THR A 379 -13.72 -4.84 6.92
CA THR A 379 -12.39 -4.38 6.50
C THR A 379 -12.09 -4.85 5.08
N GLY A 380 -12.34 -6.14 4.79
CA GLY A 380 -12.09 -6.72 3.49
C GLY A 380 -12.92 -6.09 2.38
N ALA A 381 -14.22 -5.90 2.58
CA ALA A 381 -15.09 -5.28 1.61
C ALA A 381 -14.65 -3.85 1.27
N LEU A 382 -14.26 -3.06 2.28
CA LEU A 382 -13.74 -1.71 2.05
C LEU A 382 -12.36 -1.72 1.41
N SER A 383 -11.43 -2.57 1.86
CA SER A 383 -10.07 -2.67 1.30
C SER A 383 -10.06 -3.14 -0.17
N ALA A 384 -11.07 -3.88 -0.60
CA ALA A 384 -11.20 -4.28 -2.00
C ALA A 384 -11.41 -3.10 -2.95
N PHE A 385 -12.04 -2.02 -2.49
CA PHE A 385 -12.41 -0.86 -3.31
C PHE A 385 -11.73 0.44 -2.90
N LEU A 386 -11.23 0.51 -1.68
CA LEU A 386 -10.47 1.64 -1.17
C LEU A 386 -9.02 1.18 -0.92
N ASP A 387 -8.11 2.14 -0.79
CA ASP A 387 -6.74 1.82 -0.42
C ASP A 387 -6.70 1.08 0.94
N ASN A 388 -5.90 0.04 1.02
CA ASN A 388 -5.81 -0.86 2.18
C ASN A 388 -5.29 -0.16 3.45
N ALA A 389 -4.42 0.84 3.31
CA ALA A 389 -3.78 1.51 4.43
C ALA A 389 -4.76 2.37 5.26
N PRO A 390 -5.53 3.32 4.68
CA PRO A 390 -6.53 4.05 5.44
C PRO A 390 -7.65 3.15 5.95
N THR A 391 -8.04 2.13 5.19
CA THR A 391 -9.03 1.14 5.63
C THR A 391 -8.59 0.45 6.93
N TYR A 392 -7.35 -0.02 6.97
CA TYR A 392 -6.77 -0.64 8.16
C TYR A 392 -6.84 0.26 9.39
N LEU A 393 -6.39 1.53 9.29
CA LEU A 393 -6.37 2.45 10.42
C LEU A 393 -7.77 2.77 10.94
N ASN A 394 -8.76 2.92 10.07
CA ASN A 394 -10.13 3.18 10.48
C ASN A 394 -10.71 2.00 11.28
N PHE A 395 -10.51 0.77 10.83
CA PHE A 395 -10.97 -0.40 11.58
C PHE A 395 -10.16 -0.65 12.86
N LEU A 396 -8.87 -0.34 12.85
CA LEU A 396 -8.06 -0.38 14.07
C LEU A 396 -8.57 0.64 15.10
N GLN A 397 -8.95 1.85 14.66
CA GLN A 397 -9.58 2.85 15.51
C GLN A 397 -10.91 2.36 16.11
N ILE A 398 -11.75 1.71 15.32
CA ILE A 398 -13.00 1.11 15.82
C ILE A 398 -12.70 0.01 16.86
N ALA A 399 -11.64 -0.78 16.66
CA ALA A 399 -11.29 -1.89 17.55
C ALA A 399 -10.81 -1.44 18.92
N VAL A 400 -10.22 -0.25 19.04
CA VAL A 400 -9.74 0.34 20.30
C VAL A 400 -10.68 1.40 20.90
N ALA A 401 -11.76 1.78 20.18
CA ALA A 401 -12.70 2.78 20.67
C ALA A 401 -13.24 2.43 22.08
N PRO A 402 -13.43 3.42 22.98
CA PRO A 402 -13.39 4.86 22.71
C PRO A 402 -11.99 5.51 22.72
N GLU A 403 -10.95 4.76 23.00
CA GLU A 403 -9.59 5.28 23.03
C GLU A 403 -9.09 5.66 21.62
N ALA A 404 -8.15 6.59 21.55
CA ALA A 404 -7.41 6.85 20.30
C ALA A 404 -6.38 5.76 20.04
N VAL A 405 -6.13 5.43 18.78
CA VAL A 405 -5.10 4.45 18.39
C VAL A 405 -3.71 4.99 18.75
N ASN A 406 -3.08 4.36 19.73
CA ASN A 406 -1.72 4.65 20.19
C ASN A 406 -1.11 3.38 20.82
N ALA A 407 0.15 3.45 21.24
CA ALA A 407 0.84 2.30 21.81
C ALA A 407 0.14 1.69 23.03
N ALA A 408 -0.45 2.52 23.90
CA ALA A 408 -1.13 2.05 25.12
C ALA A 408 -2.45 1.34 24.78
N SER A 409 -3.27 1.91 23.88
CA SER A 409 -4.52 1.28 23.44
C SER A 409 -4.28 0.00 22.65
N ILE A 410 -3.19 -0.08 21.87
CA ILE A 410 -2.77 -1.31 21.18
C ILE A 410 -2.31 -2.37 22.19
N GLU A 411 -1.51 -1.99 23.19
CA GLU A 411 -1.09 -2.93 24.26
C GLU A 411 -2.32 -3.48 24.99
N ALA A 412 -3.28 -2.63 25.35
CA ALA A 412 -4.54 -3.04 25.96
C ALA A 412 -5.34 -3.97 25.04
N LEU A 413 -5.41 -3.70 23.74
CA LEU A 413 -6.08 -4.55 22.75
C LEU A 413 -5.40 -5.94 22.70
N LEU A 414 -4.06 -5.97 22.64
CA LEU A 414 -3.28 -7.21 22.53
C LEU A 414 -3.25 -8.05 23.82
N SER A 415 -3.53 -7.44 24.98
CA SER A 415 -3.63 -8.18 26.25
C SER A 415 -4.83 -9.12 26.30
N GLN A 416 -5.88 -8.84 25.49
CA GLN A 416 -7.12 -9.60 25.41
C GLN A 416 -7.12 -10.56 24.22
N GLU A 417 -7.62 -11.77 24.40
CA GLU A 417 -7.75 -12.76 23.30
C GLU A 417 -8.66 -12.23 22.17
N ALA A 418 -9.82 -11.66 22.54
CA ALA A 418 -10.74 -11.06 21.61
C ALA A 418 -10.10 -9.87 20.84
N GLY A 419 -9.23 -9.12 21.49
CA GLY A 419 -8.48 -8.03 20.86
C GLY A 419 -7.48 -8.52 19.84
N ARG A 420 -6.72 -9.57 20.18
CA ARG A 420 -5.80 -10.24 19.23
C ARG A 420 -6.53 -10.80 18.02
N ALA A 421 -7.72 -11.39 18.21
CA ALA A 421 -8.55 -11.90 17.12
C ALA A 421 -9.06 -10.76 16.20
N LYS A 422 -9.48 -9.62 16.77
CA LYS A 422 -9.86 -8.43 16.01
C LYS A 422 -8.69 -7.90 15.17
N LEU A 423 -7.50 -7.76 15.78
CA LEU A 423 -6.30 -7.29 15.07
C LEU A 423 -5.92 -8.24 13.92
N ALA A 424 -6.00 -9.57 14.15
CA ALA A 424 -5.76 -10.56 13.11
C ALA A 424 -6.75 -10.42 11.95
N ALA A 425 -8.04 -10.26 12.26
CA ALA A 425 -9.10 -10.06 11.27
C ALA A 425 -8.85 -8.78 10.44
N ILE A 426 -8.58 -7.66 11.10
CA ILE A 426 -8.33 -6.37 10.43
C ILE A 426 -7.07 -6.46 9.55
N SER A 427 -5.96 -6.96 10.10
CA SER A 427 -4.66 -6.97 9.42
C SER A 427 -4.68 -7.86 8.18
N THR A 428 -5.18 -9.08 8.31
CA THR A 428 -5.22 -10.03 7.20
C THR A 428 -6.27 -9.65 6.16
N ALA A 429 -7.43 -9.13 6.57
CA ALA A 429 -8.44 -8.67 5.63
C ALA A 429 -7.96 -7.43 4.86
N ALA A 430 -7.36 -6.44 5.52
CA ALA A 430 -6.86 -5.24 4.85
C ALA A 430 -5.86 -5.59 3.74
N VAL A 431 -4.92 -6.51 3.99
CA VAL A 431 -3.92 -6.89 3.01
C VAL A 431 -4.48 -7.83 1.95
N PHE A 432 -5.17 -8.90 2.35
CA PHE A 432 -5.59 -9.94 1.40
C PHE A 432 -6.71 -9.48 0.45
N PHE A 433 -7.71 -8.75 0.94
CA PHE A 433 -8.77 -8.24 0.08
C PHE A 433 -8.34 -7.08 -0.80
N GLY A 434 -7.25 -6.38 -0.48
CA GLY A 434 -6.60 -5.41 -1.37
C GLY A 434 -6.24 -6.01 -2.73
N ALA A 435 -6.06 -7.33 -2.80
CA ALA A 435 -5.85 -8.08 -4.04
C ALA A 435 -7.12 -8.27 -4.89
N ALA A 436 -8.31 -7.93 -4.41
CA ALA A 436 -9.57 -8.22 -5.11
C ALA A 436 -9.86 -7.28 -6.28
N THR A 437 -9.25 -6.11 -6.34
CA THR A 437 -9.41 -5.15 -7.43
C THR A 437 -8.08 -4.49 -7.82
N TYR A 438 -8.07 -3.77 -8.94
CA TYR A 438 -6.89 -2.99 -9.35
C TYR A 438 -6.61 -1.78 -8.45
N ILE A 439 -7.61 -1.29 -7.72
CA ILE A 439 -7.51 -0.07 -6.89
C ILE A 439 -7.32 -0.35 -5.40
N GLY A 440 -7.50 -1.60 -4.96
CA GLY A 440 -7.39 -1.96 -3.54
C GLY A 440 -5.97 -1.85 -2.98
N ASN A 441 -4.94 -1.81 -3.84
CA ASN A 441 -3.55 -1.56 -3.43
C ASN A 441 -2.75 -0.96 -4.60
N GLY A 442 -1.86 -0.01 -4.34
CA GLY A 442 -1.07 0.72 -5.34
C GLY A 442 -0.33 -0.15 -6.37
N PRO A 443 0.39 -1.23 -5.99
CA PRO A 443 1.11 -2.07 -6.93
C PRO A 443 0.21 -2.78 -7.97
N ASN A 444 -1.08 -2.97 -7.70
CA ASN A 444 -1.99 -3.68 -8.62
C ASN A 444 -2.13 -2.95 -9.95
N PHE A 445 -2.41 -1.65 -9.88
CA PHE A 445 -2.54 -0.82 -11.07
C PHE A 445 -1.22 -0.68 -11.83
N MET A 446 -0.12 -0.55 -11.12
CA MET A 446 1.22 -0.48 -11.71
C MET A 446 1.57 -1.76 -12.48
N VAL A 447 1.36 -2.94 -11.90
CA VAL A 447 1.61 -4.24 -12.55
C VAL A 447 0.71 -4.39 -13.79
N ARG A 448 -0.57 -4.02 -13.69
CA ARG A 448 -1.50 -3.98 -14.84
C ARG A 448 -0.93 -3.13 -15.98
N THR A 449 -0.51 -1.90 -15.68
CA THR A 449 0.00 -0.95 -16.67
C THR A 449 1.27 -1.48 -17.36
N ILE A 450 2.22 -2.04 -16.59
CA ILE A 450 3.44 -2.64 -17.15
C ILE A 450 3.11 -3.83 -18.05
N ALA A 451 2.18 -4.70 -17.64
CA ALA A 451 1.75 -5.83 -18.46
C ALA A 451 1.08 -5.38 -19.77
N GLN A 452 0.22 -4.36 -19.71
CA GLN A 452 -0.44 -3.80 -20.90
C GLN A 452 0.56 -3.16 -21.87
N THR A 453 1.52 -2.39 -21.38
CA THR A 453 2.58 -1.80 -22.22
C THR A 453 3.50 -2.84 -22.85
N SER A 454 3.56 -4.03 -22.28
CA SER A 454 4.30 -5.19 -22.81
C SER A 454 3.43 -6.08 -23.70
N GLY A 455 2.22 -5.64 -24.09
CA GLY A 455 1.36 -6.32 -25.06
C GLY A 455 0.39 -7.35 -24.46
N ILE A 456 0.32 -7.51 -23.14
CA ILE A 456 -0.64 -8.42 -22.48
C ILE A 456 -1.98 -7.69 -22.31
N ARG A 457 -3.05 -8.17 -22.93
CA ARG A 457 -4.40 -7.60 -22.81
C ARG A 457 -5.01 -7.96 -21.46
N MET A 458 -4.80 -7.09 -20.46
CA MET A 458 -5.31 -7.28 -19.11
C MET A 458 -6.85 -7.20 -19.07
N PRO A 459 -7.52 -7.92 -18.14
CA PRO A 459 -8.96 -7.84 -17.95
C PRO A 459 -9.40 -6.40 -17.62
N SER A 460 -10.66 -6.09 -17.97
CA SER A 460 -11.31 -4.88 -17.44
C SER A 460 -11.42 -4.95 -15.92
N PHE A 461 -11.77 -3.84 -15.28
CA PHE A 461 -11.98 -3.81 -13.82
C PHE A 461 -12.96 -4.90 -13.36
N PHE A 462 -14.13 -4.96 -13.98
CA PHE A 462 -15.13 -5.99 -13.64
C PHE A 462 -14.68 -7.41 -14.01
N GLY A 463 -13.91 -7.57 -15.08
CA GLY A 463 -13.30 -8.86 -15.44
C GLY A 463 -12.28 -9.32 -14.39
N TYR A 464 -11.46 -8.40 -13.85
CA TYR A 464 -10.54 -8.71 -12.76
C TYR A 464 -11.31 -9.06 -11.47
N LEU A 465 -12.30 -8.24 -11.10
CA LEU A 465 -13.13 -8.48 -9.91
C LEU A 465 -13.83 -9.84 -10.00
N PHE A 466 -14.35 -10.22 -11.18
CA PHE A 466 -14.94 -11.54 -11.41
C PHE A 466 -13.94 -12.68 -11.15
N LEU A 467 -12.70 -12.55 -11.66
CA LEU A 467 -11.65 -13.52 -11.39
C LEU A 467 -11.30 -13.58 -9.89
N ALA A 468 -11.27 -12.44 -9.22
CA ALA A 468 -11.03 -12.38 -7.78
C ALA A 468 -12.17 -13.06 -6.99
N ILE A 469 -13.42 -12.86 -7.38
CA ILE A 469 -14.57 -13.54 -6.76
C ILE A 469 -14.46 -15.07 -6.91
N ILE A 470 -14.01 -15.56 -8.05
CA ILE A 470 -13.91 -17.01 -8.28
C ILE A 470 -12.67 -17.62 -7.61
N ILE A 471 -11.53 -16.92 -7.61
CA ILE A 471 -10.25 -17.49 -7.17
C ILE A 471 -9.94 -17.08 -5.73
N LEU A 472 -9.93 -15.77 -5.46
CA LEU A 472 -9.45 -15.24 -4.19
C LEU A 472 -10.50 -15.35 -3.08
N VAL A 473 -11.75 -14.96 -3.33
CA VAL A 473 -12.79 -14.94 -2.29
C VAL A 473 -13.03 -16.30 -1.65
N PRO A 474 -13.10 -17.44 -2.37
CA PRO A 474 -13.21 -18.75 -1.73
C PRO A 474 -12.04 -19.08 -0.79
N ILE A 475 -10.82 -18.69 -1.17
CA ILE A 475 -9.61 -18.86 -0.34
C ILE A 475 -9.73 -18.00 0.93
N LEU A 476 -10.21 -16.76 0.81
CA LEU A 476 -10.39 -15.86 1.94
C LEU A 476 -11.52 -16.29 2.88
N ILE A 477 -12.60 -16.88 2.33
CA ILE A 477 -13.66 -17.51 3.15
C ILE A 477 -13.11 -18.72 3.90
N LEU A 478 -12.27 -19.54 3.27
CA LEU A 478 -11.63 -20.66 3.94
C LEU A 478 -10.67 -20.16 5.05
N ASN A 479 -9.89 -19.10 4.80
CA ASN A 479 -9.04 -18.47 5.79
C ASN A 479 -9.85 -17.95 7.00
N TRP A 480 -10.97 -17.26 6.74
CA TRP A 480 -11.89 -16.82 7.78
C TRP A 480 -12.42 -18.00 8.61
N PHE A 481 -12.86 -19.08 7.93
CA PHE A 481 -13.46 -20.24 8.60
C PHE A 481 -12.48 -20.95 9.54
N ILE A 482 -11.20 -21.03 9.15
CA ILE A 482 -10.17 -21.74 9.92
C ILE A 482 -9.60 -20.88 11.05
N PHE A 483 -9.38 -19.57 10.83
CA PHE A 483 -8.57 -18.74 11.74
C PHE A 483 -9.30 -17.59 12.42
N ILE A 484 -10.45 -17.14 11.90
CA ILE A 484 -11.10 -15.91 12.36
C ILE A 484 -12.46 -16.21 13.04
N ARG A 485 -13.18 -17.22 12.59
CA ARG A 485 -14.53 -17.57 13.06
C ARG A 485 -14.61 -17.91 14.58
#